data_310950234f1f670991474b578c0b27a6
#
_entry.id   310950234f1f670991474b578c0b27a6
#
_cell.length_a   1.000
_cell.length_b   1.000
_cell.length_c   1.000
_cell.angle_alpha   90.00
_cell.angle_beta   90.00
_cell.angle_gamma   90.00
#
_symmetry.space_group_name_H-M   'P 1'
#
loop_
_entity.id
_entity.type
_entity.pdbx_description
1 polymer ?
#
loop_
_entity_poly.entity_id
_entity_poly.type
_entity_poly.pdbx_seq_one_letter_code
_entity_poly.pdbx_strand_id
1 'polypeptide(L)'
;MFKDKILLITGGTGSFGNAVMKRFLYTDIKEIRIFSRDEKKQDDIRKFYKNDKLKFYIGDVRDLASVKNAMHGVDYIFHAAALKQVPSCEFFPLEAVKTNVLGTDNVLTGAIEMGVKKAICLSTDKAAYPINAMGISKAMMEKVFVAKAKTVDPERTLICGTRYGNVMASRGSVIPLFIDQIKSGQPLTVTDPNMTRFLMSLEEAVELVVFAFQNADAGDIMVQKSPASTIGDLAQAVKELFKVDNEIKVIGTRHGEKLYETLLTKEEYVVAKDMGGFYRVPADKRDLNYDKYFVEGDQKLSSEDEYNSHNTERLSIEQIKEKLLQLDYVREQLESWDR
;
A
#
# COMPACT_ATOMS: atom_id res chain seq x y z
N MET A 1 20.90 -0.42 -10.36
CA MET A 1 20.30 0.80 -9.75
C MET A 1 20.62 0.89 -8.27
N PHE A 2 20.44 -0.15 -7.47
CA PHE A 2 20.57 -0.12 -6.00
C PHE A 2 21.96 -0.45 -5.46
N LYS A 3 22.88 -0.89 -6.32
CA LYS A 3 24.26 -1.23 -5.91
C LYS A 3 24.94 -0.01 -5.26
N ASP A 4 25.55 -0.24 -4.10
CA ASP A 4 26.25 0.76 -3.30
C ASP A 4 25.39 1.96 -2.84
N LYS A 5 24.03 1.81 -2.80
CA LYS A 5 23.07 2.85 -2.42
C LYS A 5 22.55 2.69 -1.01
N ILE A 6 22.05 3.79 -0.46
CA ILE A 6 21.41 3.84 0.85
C ILE A 6 19.90 4.05 0.66
N LEU A 7 19.09 3.10 1.17
CA LEU A 7 17.63 3.15 1.16
C LEU A 7 17.10 3.46 2.57
N LEU A 8 16.32 4.52 2.71
CA LEU A 8 15.55 4.81 3.92
C LEU A 8 14.12 4.27 3.77
N ILE A 9 13.66 3.51 4.75
CA ILE A 9 12.29 3.00 4.84
C ILE A 9 11.61 3.61 6.05
N THR A 10 10.70 4.55 5.86
CA THR A 10 9.86 5.04 6.95
C THR A 10 8.72 4.04 7.20
N GLY A 11 8.38 3.81 8.47
CA GLY A 11 7.45 2.72 8.80
C GLY A 11 8.06 1.32 8.56
N GLY A 12 9.37 1.22 8.52
CA GLY A 12 10.10 -0.02 8.20
C GLY A 12 9.86 -1.19 9.17
N THR A 13 9.31 -0.94 10.36
CA THR A 13 8.89 -1.97 11.31
C THR A 13 7.47 -2.51 11.05
N GLY A 14 6.72 -1.94 10.12
CA GLY A 14 5.44 -2.45 9.64
C GLY A 14 5.61 -3.61 8.66
N SER A 15 4.54 -4.38 8.42
CA SER A 15 4.59 -5.56 7.53
C SER A 15 5.14 -5.21 6.14
N PHE A 16 4.65 -4.13 5.53
CA PHE A 16 5.08 -3.72 4.19
C PHE A 16 6.53 -3.21 4.19
N GLY A 17 6.89 -2.32 5.12
CA GLY A 17 8.26 -1.82 5.22
C GLY A 17 9.27 -2.93 5.50
N ASN A 18 8.89 -3.93 6.30
CA ASN A 18 9.72 -5.11 6.56
C ASN A 18 9.88 -5.98 5.30
N ALA A 19 8.82 -6.17 4.50
CA ALA A 19 8.91 -6.92 3.25
C ALA A 19 9.82 -6.21 2.22
N VAL A 20 9.72 -4.88 2.10
CA VAL A 20 10.63 -4.09 1.26
C VAL A 20 12.06 -4.20 1.76
N MET A 21 12.29 -4.08 3.08
CA MET A 21 13.60 -4.31 3.68
C MET A 21 14.17 -5.69 3.29
N LYS A 22 13.37 -6.75 3.46
CA LYS A 22 13.74 -8.14 3.12
C LYS A 22 14.14 -8.28 1.65
N ARG A 23 13.38 -7.67 0.74
CA ARG A 23 13.62 -7.68 -0.71
C ARG A 23 14.97 -7.09 -1.09
N PHE A 24 15.40 -6.04 -0.39
CA PHE A 24 16.67 -5.36 -0.67
C PHE A 24 17.85 -5.89 0.13
N LEU A 25 17.62 -6.53 1.27
CA LEU A 25 18.69 -6.95 2.21
C LEU A 25 19.74 -7.85 1.56
N TYR A 26 19.31 -8.73 0.65
CA TYR A 26 20.18 -9.71 -0.02
C TYR A 26 20.65 -9.24 -1.40
N THR A 27 20.50 -7.94 -1.71
CA THR A 27 21.06 -7.33 -2.93
C THR A 27 22.41 -6.64 -2.64
N ASP A 28 23.02 -6.03 -3.66
CA ASP A 28 24.25 -5.24 -3.53
C ASP A 28 24.00 -3.84 -2.90
N ILE A 29 22.90 -3.66 -2.19
CA ILE A 29 22.61 -2.41 -1.50
C ILE A 29 23.65 -2.19 -0.39
N LYS A 30 24.10 -0.95 -0.19
CA LYS A 30 25.08 -0.62 0.82
C LYS A 30 24.49 -0.61 2.23
N GLU A 31 23.32 0.04 2.38
CA GLU A 31 22.72 0.27 3.69
C GLU A 31 21.19 0.40 3.54
N ILE A 32 20.46 -0.11 4.53
CA ILE A 32 19.01 0.06 4.67
C ILE A 32 18.75 0.68 6.04
N ARG A 33 18.14 1.87 6.03
CA ARG A 33 17.74 2.58 7.26
C ARG A 33 16.28 2.33 7.56
N ILE A 34 16.01 1.80 8.74
CA ILE A 34 14.67 1.56 9.28
C ILE A 34 14.31 2.74 10.19
N PHE A 35 13.35 3.56 9.76
CA PHE A 35 12.87 4.71 10.51
C PHE A 35 11.47 4.43 11.04
N SER A 36 11.31 4.41 12.35
CA SER A 36 10.02 4.23 13.01
C SER A 36 10.05 4.70 14.46
N ARG A 37 8.87 4.84 15.07
CA ARG A 37 8.71 5.18 16.49
C ARG A 37 8.87 3.98 17.43
N ASP A 38 8.75 2.77 16.89
CA ASP A 38 8.64 1.53 17.66
C ASP A 38 10.03 0.93 17.91
N GLU A 39 10.64 1.30 19.04
CA GLU A 39 11.94 0.81 19.48
C GLU A 39 11.97 -0.72 19.63
N LYS A 40 10.90 -1.29 20.20
CA LYS A 40 10.84 -2.74 20.43
C LYS A 40 10.90 -3.52 19.11
N LYS A 41 10.10 -3.14 18.13
CA LYS A 41 10.12 -3.80 16.82
C LYS A 41 11.45 -3.59 16.09
N GLN A 42 12.10 -2.45 16.25
CA GLN A 42 13.45 -2.24 15.71
C GLN A 42 14.45 -3.20 16.34
N ASP A 43 14.40 -3.39 17.65
CA ASP A 43 15.26 -4.33 18.37
C ASP A 43 14.99 -5.79 17.95
N ASP A 44 13.72 -6.17 17.82
CA ASP A 44 13.33 -7.50 17.32
C ASP A 44 13.92 -7.78 15.93
N ILE A 45 13.80 -6.83 14.99
CA ILE A 45 14.38 -6.92 13.64
C ILE A 45 15.90 -7.02 13.69
N ARG A 46 16.56 -6.19 14.51
CA ARG A 46 18.02 -6.21 14.70
C ARG A 46 18.50 -7.57 15.18
N LYS A 47 17.84 -8.13 16.19
CA LYS A 47 18.17 -9.44 16.77
C LYS A 47 17.92 -10.60 15.81
N PHE A 48 16.86 -10.49 15.01
CA PHE A 48 16.49 -11.54 14.05
C PHE A 48 17.45 -11.60 12.87
N TYR A 49 17.69 -10.46 12.19
CA TYR A 49 18.48 -10.45 10.96
C TYR A 49 20.00 -10.41 11.21
N LYS A 50 20.47 -9.78 12.28
CA LYS A 50 21.89 -9.65 12.62
C LYS A 50 22.75 -9.26 11.41
N ASN A 51 22.32 -8.26 10.65
CA ASN A 51 22.94 -7.85 9.39
C ASN A 51 23.43 -6.41 9.45
N ASP A 52 24.71 -6.19 9.17
CA ASP A 52 25.35 -4.89 9.29
C ASP A 52 24.85 -3.82 8.32
N LYS A 53 24.18 -4.22 7.22
CA LYS A 53 23.52 -3.28 6.30
C LYS A 53 22.32 -2.57 6.93
N LEU A 54 21.72 -3.14 7.99
CA LEU A 54 20.56 -2.56 8.67
C LEU A 54 21.00 -1.52 9.70
N LYS A 55 20.49 -0.30 9.54
CA LYS A 55 20.64 0.79 10.50
C LYS A 55 19.28 1.24 11.00
N PHE A 56 19.18 1.49 12.30
CA PHE A 56 17.91 1.74 12.96
C PHE A 56 17.87 3.17 13.49
N TYR A 57 16.83 3.90 13.12
CA TYR A 57 16.58 5.28 13.52
C TYR A 57 15.21 5.37 14.20
N ILE A 58 15.22 5.73 15.49
CA ILE A 58 13.98 6.04 16.21
C ILE A 58 13.58 7.46 15.86
N GLY A 59 12.36 7.64 15.37
CA GLY A 59 11.86 8.96 15.01
C GLY A 59 10.42 8.94 14.51
N ASP A 60 9.84 10.12 14.41
CA ASP A 60 8.46 10.33 13.97
C ASP A 60 8.45 11.16 12.68
N VAL A 61 7.70 10.72 11.66
CA VAL A 61 7.54 11.47 10.40
C VAL A 61 6.88 12.84 10.60
N ARG A 62 6.19 13.04 11.72
CA ARG A 62 5.59 14.34 12.08
C ARG A 62 6.63 15.38 12.53
N ASP A 63 7.87 14.94 12.79
CA ASP A 63 8.99 15.80 13.16
C ASP A 63 10.00 15.87 12.02
N LEU A 64 10.04 17.03 11.35
CA LEU A 64 10.93 17.27 10.21
C LEU A 64 12.42 17.16 10.59
N ALA A 65 12.81 17.59 11.79
CA ALA A 65 14.20 17.53 12.23
C ALA A 65 14.67 16.07 12.40
N SER A 66 13.81 15.22 12.99
CA SER A 66 14.04 13.79 13.13
C SER A 66 14.16 13.09 11.77
N VAL A 67 13.28 13.45 10.84
CA VAL A 67 13.28 12.93 9.46
C VAL A 67 14.59 13.29 8.75
N LYS A 68 14.99 14.57 8.76
CA LYS A 68 16.24 15.03 8.13
C LYS A 68 17.48 14.35 8.69
N ASN A 69 17.53 14.16 10.02
CA ASN A 69 18.64 13.48 10.66
C ASN A 69 18.85 12.05 10.13
N ALA A 70 17.77 11.32 9.85
CA ALA A 70 17.85 9.99 9.26
C ALA A 70 18.21 9.98 7.76
N MET A 71 18.14 11.13 7.06
CA MET A 71 18.30 11.24 5.60
C MET A 71 19.72 11.59 5.15
N HIS A 72 20.66 11.88 6.02
CA HIS A 72 22.03 12.24 5.61
C HIS A 72 22.65 11.16 4.71
N GLY A 73 22.94 11.49 3.45
CA GLY A 73 23.56 10.58 2.49
C GLY A 73 22.63 9.50 1.91
N VAL A 74 21.32 9.57 2.15
CA VAL A 74 20.31 8.65 1.60
C VAL A 74 20.16 8.90 0.10
N ASP A 75 20.18 7.80 -0.70
CA ASP A 75 19.91 7.88 -2.14
C ASP A 75 18.43 7.69 -2.46
N TYR A 76 17.74 6.79 -1.75
CA TYR A 76 16.36 6.40 -2.03
C TYR A 76 15.50 6.35 -0.77
N ILE A 77 14.22 6.71 -0.91
CA ILE A 77 13.24 6.62 0.17
C ILE A 77 12.06 5.78 -0.28
N PHE A 78 11.64 4.85 0.58
CA PHE A 78 10.32 4.25 0.56
C PHE A 78 9.53 4.73 1.78
N HIS A 79 8.53 5.57 1.54
CA HIS A 79 7.71 6.16 2.59
C HIS A 79 6.45 5.34 2.82
N ALA A 80 6.48 4.46 3.85
CA ALA A 80 5.38 3.59 4.23
C ALA A 80 4.80 3.90 5.63
N ALA A 81 5.32 4.90 6.33
CA ALA A 81 4.78 5.32 7.63
C ALA A 81 3.39 5.95 7.45
N ALA A 82 2.36 5.35 8.06
CA ALA A 82 1.00 5.84 7.99
C ALA A 82 0.13 5.30 9.13
N LEU A 83 -0.96 5.99 9.43
CA LEU A 83 -2.11 5.40 10.10
C LEU A 83 -3.02 4.76 9.06
N LYS A 84 -3.33 3.48 9.20
CA LYS A 84 -4.06 2.69 8.20
C LYS A 84 -5.35 2.04 8.68
N GLN A 85 -5.61 2.05 9.98
CA GLN A 85 -6.80 1.43 10.54
C GLN A 85 -8.00 2.38 10.41
N VAL A 86 -9.03 1.96 9.68
CA VAL A 86 -10.21 2.79 9.43
C VAL A 86 -10.85 3.25 10.73
N PRO A 87 -11.18 2.37 11.70
CA PRO A 87 -11.80 2.81 12.96
C PRO A 87 -10.97 3.84 13.72
N SER A 88 -9.65 3.61 13.83
CA SER A 88 -8.75 4.55 14.53
C SER A 88 -8.69 5.92 13.86
N CYS A 89 -8.72 5.96 12.53
CA CYS A 89 -8.71 7.21 11.78
C CYS A 89 -10.05 7.94 11.89
N GLU A 90 -11.17 7.23 11.93
CA GLU A 90 -12.50 7.83 12.18
C GLU A 90 -12.58 8.50 13.56
N PHE A 91 -12.07 7.85 14.61
CA PHE A 91 -12.04 8.42 15.95
C PHE A 91 -11.00 9.52 16.13
N PHE A 92 -9.88 9.45 15.41
CA PHE A 92 -8.76 10.39 15.51
C PHE A 92 -8.35 10.96 14.14
N PRO A 93 -9.23 11.65 13.41
CA PRO A 93 -8.96 12.09 12.04
C PRO A 93 -7.77 13.06 11.94
N LEU A 94 -7.58 13.92 12.96
CA LEU A 94 -6.42 14.83 12.98
C LEU A 94 -5.08 14.09 13.11
N GLU A 95 -5.04 12.96 13.81
CA GLU A 95 -3.82 12.15 13.88
C GLU A 95 -3.52 11.47 12.53
N ALA A 96 -4.58 11.10 11.78
CA ALA A 96 -4.42 10.63 10.39
C ALA A 96 -3.88 11.76 9.49
N VAL A 97 -4.39 12.98 9.60
CA VAL A 97 -3.87 14.14 8.85
C VAL A 97 -2.42 14.42 9.22
N LYS A 98 -2.08 14.50 10.51
CA LYS A 98 -0.71 14.76 10.96
C LYS A 98 0.29 13.71 10.46
N THR A 99 -0.11 12.43 10.45
CA THR A 99 0.78 11.35 10.05
C THR A 99 0.81 11.15 8.54
N ASN A 100 -0.37 11.02 7.91
CA ASN A 100 -0.46 10.63 6.50
C ASN A 100 -0.22 11.82 5.57
N VAL A 101 -0.66 13.03 5.95
CA VAL A 101 -0.55 14.23 5.11
C VAL A 101 0.69 15.03 5.47
N LEU A 102 0.74 15.58 6.69
CA LEU A 102 1.87 16.43 7.12
C LEU A 102 3.16 15.62 7.28
N GLY A 103 3.07 14.38 7.76
CA GLY A 103 4.22 13.47 7.83
C GLY A 103 4.82 13.18 6.45
N THR A 104 3.98 13.00 5.43
CA THR A 104 4.45 12.87 4.04
C THR A 104 5.10 14.15 3.56
N ASP A 105 4.50 15.31 3.82
CA ASP A 105 5.11 16.60 3.46
C ASP A 105 6.50 16.78 4.09
N ASN A 106 6.65 16.44 5.37
CA ASN A 106 7.95 16.46 6.06
C ASN A 106 8.98 15.53 5.42
N VAL A 107 8.57 14.29 5.10
CA VAL A 107 9.48 13.31 4.45
C VAL A 107 9.94 13.81 3.10
N LEU A 108 9.04 14.36 2.29
CA LEU A 108 9.37 14.88 0.96
C LEU A 108 10.18 16.20 1.02
N THR A 109 9.87 17.07 1.98
CA THR A 109 10.68 18.27 2.23
C THR A 109 12.12 17.87 2.61
N GLY A 110 12.27 16.93 3.55
CA GLY A 110 13.59 16.39 3.91
C GLY A 110 14.29 15.75 2.72
N ALA A 111 13.57 14.97 1.89
CA ALA A 111 14.14 14.33 0.70
C ALA A 111 14.71 15.36 -0.30
N ILE A 112 13.97 16.44 -0.57
CA ILE A 112 14.40 17.51 -1.46
C ILE A 112 15.63 18.24 -0.89
N GLU A 113 15.59 18.62 0.37
CA GLU A 113 16.67 19.38 1.01
C GLU A 113 17.96 18.55 1.16
N MET A 114 17.85 17.23 1.41
CA MET A 114 18.99 16.31 1.53
C MET A 114 19.46 15.74 0.18
N GLY A 115 18.83 16.08 -0.93
CA GLY A 115 19.23 15.66 -2.29
C GLY A 115 18.99 14.16 -2.54
N VAL A 116 17.93 13.59 -1.95
CA VAL A 116 17.52 12.21 -2.21
C VAL A 116 17.10 12.05 -3.67
N LYS A 117 17.60 11.03 -4.36
CA LYS A 117 17.38 10.83 -5.80
C LYS A 117 15.95 10.43 -6.14
N LYS A 118 15.37 9.51 -5.35
CA LYS A 118 13.97 9.07 -5.57
C LYS A 118 13.27 8.83 -4.24
N ALA A 119 12.04 9.32 -4.13
CA ALA A 119 11.14 9.10 -3.00
C ALA A 119 9.82 8.50 -3.51
N ILE A 120 9.50 7.27 -3.04
CA ILE A 120 8.27 6.57 -3.37
C ILE A 120 7.32 6.63 -2.17
N CYS A 121 6.12 7.16 -2.36
CA CYS A 121 5.08 7.24 -1.34
C CYS A 121 4.10 6.08 -1.48
N LEU A 122 3.83 5.36 -0.39
CA LEU A 122 2.91 4.23 -0.37
C LEU A 122 1.47 4.72 -0.18
N SER A 123 0.61 4.54 -1.19
CA SER A 123 -0.83 4.80 -1.12
C SER A 123 -1.65 3.50 -1.09
N THR A 124 -2.92 3.56 -1.41
CA THR A 124 -3.90 2.47 -1.25
C THR A 124 -5.10 2.69 -2.18
N ASP A 125 -5.81 1.62 -2.54
CA ASP A 125 -7.13 1.62 -3.18
C ASP A 125 -8.15 2.53 -2.48
N LYS A 126 -8.03 2.68 -1.17
CA LYS A 126 -8.94 3.51 -0.37
C LYS A 126 -8.77 5.02 -0.58
N ALA A 127 -7.70 5.43 -1.28
CA ALA A 127 -7.50 6.81 -1.73
C ALA A 127 -8.36 7.15 -2.97
N ALA A 128 -8.73 6.14 -3.78
CA ALA A 128 -9.66 6.31 -4.90
C ALA A 128 -11.11 6.32 -4.39
N TYR A 129 -11.86 7.37 -4.69
CA TYR A 129 -13.23 7.61 -4.18
C TYR A 129 -13.34 7.35 -2.65
N PRO A 130 -12.63 8.10 -1.81
CA PRO A 130 -12.53 7.84 -0.39
C PRO A 130 -13.85 8.12 0.34
N ILE A 131 -14.26 7.20 1.23
CA ILE A 131 -15.51 7.32 2.02
C ILE A 131 -15.26 7.38 3.53
N ASN A 132 -14.00 7.28 3.98
CA ASN A 132 -13.64 7.31 5.39
C ASN A 132 -12.39 8.16 5.63
N ALA A 133 -12.16 8.57 6.88
CA ALA A 133 -11.05 9.48 7.24
C ALA A 133 -9.67 8.95 6.83
N MET A 134 -9.45 7.63 6.91
CA MET A 134 -8.20 7.02 6.46
C MET A 134 -8.03 7.20 4.95
N GLY A 135 -9.02 6.85 4.13
CA GLY A 135 -9.01 7.02 2.68
C GLY A 135 -8.85 8.50 2.28
N ILE A 136 -9.61 9.41 2.92
CA ILE A 136 -9.52 10.86 2.69
C ILE A 136 -8.10 11.37 2.97
N SER A 137 -7.49 10.97 4.08
CA SER A 137 -6.12 11.38 4.42
C SER A 137 -5.10 10.84 3.41
N LYS A 138 -5.30 9.62 2.88
CA LYS A 138 -4.45 9.05 1.83
C LYS A 138 -4.65 9.72 0.47
N ALA A 139 -5.89 10.06 0.11
CA ALA A 139 -6.18 10.83 -1.10
C ALA A 139 -5.50 12.22 -1.04
N MET A 140 -5.57 12.91 0.12
CA MET A 140 -4.88 14.18 0.31
C MET A 140 -3.35 14.00 0.26
N MET A 141 -2.81 12.92 0.83
CA MET A 141 -1.39 12.57 0.73
C MET A 141 -0.95 12.44 -0.74
N GLU A 142 -1.77 11.81 -1.60
CA GLU A 142 -1.47 11.72 -3.04
C GLU A 142 -1.39 13.11 -3.69
N LYS A 143 -2.34 14.00 -3.38
CA LYS A 143 -2.28 15.39 -3.88
C LYS A 143 -1.04 16.13 -3.40
N VAL A 144 -0.62 15.90 -2.14
CA VAL A 144 0.60 16.51 -1.58
C VAL A 144 1.85 16.04 -2.34
N PHE A 145 2.05 14.73 -2.53
CA PHE A 145 3.25 14.28 -3.23
C PHE A 145 3.26 14.64 -4.72
N VAL A 146 2.11 14.63 -5.40
CA VAL A 146 1.99 15.10 -6.79
C VAL A 146 2.32 16.60 -6.90
N ALA A 147 1.78 17.41 -5.99
CA ALA A 147 2.10 18.84 -5.95
C ALA A 147 3.59 19.10 -5.66
N LYS A 148 4.16 18.37 -4.70
CA LYS A 148 5.58 18.47 -4.32
C LYS A 148 6.50 18.08 -5.50
N ALA A 149 6.14 17.04 -6.26
CA ALA A 149 6.87 16.61 -7.45
C ALA A 149 6.96 17.70 -8.53
N LYS A 150 5.97 18.59 -8.62
CA LYS A 150 5.97 19.73 -9.55
C LYS A 150 6.91 20.88 -9.15
N THR A 151 7.32 20.93 -7.89
CA THR A 151 8.14 22.04 -7.35
C THR A 151 9.64 21.77 -7.35
N VAL A 152 10.05 20.57 -7.78
CA VAL A 152 11.46 20.14 -7.76
C VAL A 152 11.89 19.60 -9.11
N ASP A 153 13.15 19.82 -9.46
CA ASP A 153 13.76 19.22 -10.64
C ASP A 153 13.83 17.68 -10.47
N PRO A 154 13.16 16.90 -11.34
CA PRO A 154 13.13 15.45 -11.25
C PRO A 154 14.50 14.78 -11.44
N GLU A 155 15.44 15.44 -12.12
CA GLU A 155 16.83 14.97 -12.24
C GLU A 155 17.55 15.02 -10.89
N ARG A 156 17.14 15.92 -10.01
CA ARG A 156 17.68 16.05 -8.66
C ARG A 156 16.94 15.16 -7.65
N THR A 157 15.59 15.23 -7.64
CA THR A 157 14.75 14.44 -6.74
C THR A 157 13.46 14.05 -7.44
N LEU A 158 13.32 12.78 -7.79
CA LEU A 158 12.09 12.25 -8.37
C LEU A 158 11.16 11.79 -7.23
N ILE A 159 9.93 12.31 -7.22
CA ILE A 159 8.88 11.96 -6.27
C ILE A 159 7.74 11.29 -7.03
N CYS A 160 7.29 10.12 -6.57
CA CYS A 160 6.11 9.43 -7.11
C CYS A 160 5.42 8.60 -6.03
N GLY A 161 4.31 7.96 -6.37
CA GLY A 161 3.58 7.09 -5.47
C GLY A 161 3.27 5.73 -6.05
N THR A 162 2.87 4.81 -5.18
CA THR A 162 2.34 3.50 -5.55
C THR A 162 0.96 3.33 -4.93
N ARG A 163 0.02 2.73 -5.66
CA ARG A 163 -1.32 2.39 -5.19
C ARG A 163 -1.56 0.91 -5.44
N TYR A 164 -2.04 0.20 -4.42
CA TYR A 164 -2.30 -1.24 -4.48
C TYR A 164 -3.60 -1.58 -3.74
N GLY A 165 -4.15 -2.75 -4.04
CA GLY A 165 -5.36 -3.28 -3.42
C GLY A 165 -5.13 -3.92 -2.06
N ASN A 166 -6.03 -4.83 -1.68
CA ASN A 166 -5.94 -5.52 -0.41
C ASN A 166 -4.78 -6.53 -0.41
N VAL A 167 -3.85 -6.39 0.53
CA VAL A 167 -2.79 -7.37 0.75
C VAL A 167 -3.32 -8.51 1.61
N MET A 168 -3.27 -9.73 1.07
CA MET A 168 -3.74 -10.96 1.73
C MET A 168 -3.00 -11.22 3.03
N ALA A 169 -3.69 -11.80 4.00
CA ALA A 169 -3.16 -12.18 5.32
C ALA A 169 -2.46 -11.04 6.09
N SER A 170 -2.69 -9.78 5.70
CA SER A 170 -2.17 -8.63 6.47
C SER A 170 -2.86 -8.55 7.84
N ARG A 171 -2.15 -8.01 8.84
CA ARG A 171 -2.67 -7.89 10.21
C ARG A 171 -4.00 -7.15 10.25
N GLY A 172 -5.01 -7.77 10.87
CA GLY A 172 -6.37 -7.25 11.00
C GLY A 172 -7.20 -7.36 9.71
N SER A 173 -6.79 -8.19 8.75
CA SER A 173 -7.56 -8.48 7.53
C SER A 173 -8.45 -9.70 7.69
N VAL A 174 -9.29 -9.94 6.69
CA VAL A 174 -10.34 -10.96 6.72
C VAL A 174 -9.80 -12.40 6.78
N ILE A 175 -8.67 -12.70 6.14
CA ILE A 175 -8.09 -14.07 6.13
C ILE A 175 -7.68 -14.51 7.53
N PRO A 176 -6.87 -13.76 8.30
CA PRO A 176 -6.62 -14.08 9.70
C PRO A 176 -7.89 -14.22 10.54
N LEU A 177 -8.87 -13.35 10.34
CA LEU A 177 -10.16 -13.42 11.05
C LEU A 177 -10.85 -14.76 10.80
N PHE A 178 -10.96 -15.20 9.55
CA PHE A 178 -11.58 -16.47 9.20
C PHE A 178 -10.84 -17.67 9.82
N ILE A 179 -9.51 -17.65 9.78
CA ILE A 179 -8.69 -18.70 10.38
C ILE A 179 -8.88 -18.76 11.91
N ASP A 180 -8.89 -17.60 12.57
CA ASP A 180 -9.13 -17.51 14.03
C ASP A 180 -10.53 -18.01 14.39
N GLN A 181 -11.55 -17.70 13.59
CA GLN A 181 -12.91 -18.17 13.77
C GLN A 181 -13.01 -19.69 13.60
N ILE A 182 -12.35 -20.24 12.58
CA ILE A 182 -12.27 -21.71 12.38
C ILE A 182 -11.62 -22.37 13.60
N LYS A 183 -10.46 -21.90 14.04
CA LYS A 183 -9.72 -22.44 15.18
C LYS A 183 -10.53 -22.39 16.50
N SER A 184 -11.41 -21.41 16.60
CA SER A 184 -12.28 -21.22 17.77
C SER A 184 -13.63 -21.93 17.63
N GLY A 185 -13.87 -22.69 16.55
CA GLY A 185 -15.16 -23.34 16.29
C GLY A 185 -16.33 -22.38 16.06
N GLN A 186 -16.03 -21.13 15.69
CA GLN A 186 -17.04 -20.08 15.47
C GLN A 186 -17.46 -20.02 13.99
N PRO A 187 -18.67 -19.53 13.68
CA PRO A 187 -19.06 -19.23 12.30
C PRO A 187 -18.11 -18.20 11.66
N LEU A 188 -17.86 -18.34 10.36
CA LEU A 188 -17.15 -17.31 9.59
C LEU A 188 -18.10 -16.12 9.35
N THR A 189 -17.77 -14.96 9.89
CA THR A 189 -18.60 -13.77 9.77
C THR A 189 -18.26 -12.98 8.50
N VAL A 190 -19.24 -12.84 7.61
CA VAL A 190 -19.15 -12.14 6.33
C VAL A 190 -20.13 -10.97 6.34
N THR A 191 -19.65 -9.78 5.98
CA THR A 191 -20.52 -8.58 5.92
C THR A 191 -21.52 -8.65 4.77
N ASP A 192 -21.05 -8.95 3.59
CA ASP A 192 -21.84 -9.25 2.39
C ASP A 192 -21.04 -10.25 1.53
N PRO A 193 -21.58 -11.44 1.22
CA PRO A 193 -20.87 -12.46 0.44
C PRO A 193 -20.52 -12.00 -0.99
N ASN A 194 -21.28 -11.06 -1.57
CA ASN A 194 -21.06 -10.54 -2.93
C ASN A 194 -20.05 -9.38 -2.98
N MET A 195 -19.67 -8.87 -1.82
CA MET A 195 -18.64 -7.83 -1.71
C MET A 195 -17.32 -8.34 -2.29
N THR A 196 -16.64 -7.52 -3.10
CA THR A 196 -15.40 -7.93 -3.74
C THR A 196 -14.19 -7.22 -3.16
N ARG A 197 -13.05 -7.92 -3.18
CA ARG A 197 -11.75 -7.39 -2.78
C ARG A 197 -10.68 -7.87 -3.75
N PHE A 198 -9.74 -7.00 -4.05
CA PHE A 198 -8.52 -7.41 -4.74
C PHE A 198 -7.75 -8.41 -3.87
N LEU A 199 -7.11 -9.38 -4.50
CA LEU A 199 -6.26 -10.37 -3.85
C LEU A 199 -4.82 -10.24 -4.32
N MET A 200 -3.99 -9.62 -3.49
CA MET A 200 -2.58 -9.38 -3.77
C MET A 200 -1.72 -9.97 -2.67
N SER A 201 -0.61 -10.61 -3.03
CA SER A 201 0.39 -11.00 -2.04
C SER A 201 1.24 -9.79 -1.61
N LEU A 202 1.95 -9.95 -0.50
CA LEU A 202 2.87 -8.91 -0.04
C LEU A 202 4.08 -8.79 -0.98
N GLU A 203 4.51 -9.90 -1.57
CA GLU A 203 5.57 -9.98 -2.56
C GLU A 203 5.21 -9.22 -3.83
N GLU A 204 3.99 -9.44 -4.38
CA GLU A 204 3.48 -8.70 -5.53
C GLU A 204 3.47 -7.19 -5.25
N ALA A 205 3.04 -6.78 -4.06
CA ALA A 205 3.03 -5.37 -3.66
C ALA A 205 4.45 -4.77 -3.52
N VAL A 206 5.44 -5.57 -3.13
CA VAL A 206 6.85 -5.15 -3.09
C VAL A 206 7.42 -4.99 -4.50
N GLU A 207 7.07 -5.88 -5.46
CA GLU A 207 7.49 -5.74 -6.85
C GLU A 207 6.92 -4.47 -7.49
N LEU A 208 5.73 -4.01 -7.12
CA LEU A 208 5.22 -2.69 -7.51
C LEU A 208 6.15 -1.55 -7.05
N VAL A 209 6.70 -1.63 -5.85
CA VAL A 209 7.65 -0.62 -5.35
C VAL A 209 8.95 -0.63 -6.17
N VAL A 210 9.48 -1.82 -6.45
CA VAL A 210 10.67 -1.98 -7.32
C VAL A 210 10.40 -1.43 -8.72
N PHE A 211 9.25 -1.75 -9.29
CA PHE A 211 8.81 -1.26 -10.59
C PHE A 211 8.69 0.28 -10.62
N ALA A 212 8.14 0.89 -9.57
CA ALA A 212 8.04 2.34 -9.43
C ALA A 212 9.42 3.00 -9.36
N PHE A 213 10.39 2.44 -8.61
CA PHE A 213 11.75 2.95 -8.60
C PHE A 213 12.41 2.96 -9.98
N GLN A 214 12.07 1.99 -10.83
CA GLN A 214 12.68 1.82 -12.15
C GLN A 214 12.00 2.65 -13.24
N ASN A 215 10.67 2.79 -13.20
CA ASN A 215 9.85 3.19 -14.34
C ASN A 215 9.00 4.46 -14.13
N ALA A 216 8.86 4.96 -12.89
CA ALA A 216 8.02 6.13 -12.63
C ALA A 216 8.72 7.43 -13.04
N ASP A 217 7.92 8.38 -13.55
CA ASP A 217 8.28 9.79 -13.69
C ASP A 217 7.78 10.61 -12.50
N ALA A 218 8.15 11.89 -12.46
CA ALA A 218 7.77 12.79 -11.37
C ALA A 218 6.25 12.98 -11.27
N GLY A 219 5.71 12.73 -10.09
CA GLY A 219 4.29 12.85 -9.76
C GLY A 219 3.42 11.67 -10.20
N ASP A 220 3.97 10.64 -10.83
CA ASP A 220 3.21 9.45 -11.23
C ASP A 220 2.65 8.69 -10.03
N ILE A 221 1.51 8.04 -10.25
CA ILE A 221 0.99 6.98 -9.38
C ILE A 221 1.08 5.66 -10.15
N MET A 222 1.93 4.74 -9.65
CA MET A 222 2.04 3.40 -10.20
C MET A 222 1.04 2.49 -9.50
N VAL A 223 0.23 1.77 -10.27
CA VAL A 223 -0.89 0.96 -9.77
C VAL A 223 -0.70 -0.49 -10.16
N GLN A 224 -0.80 -1.40 -9.19
CA GLN A 224 -0.74 -2.84 -9.44
C GLN A 224 -2.06 -3.32 -10.03
N LYS A 225 -2.02 -4.04 -11.14
CA LYS A 225 -3.15 -4.85 -11.58
C LYS A 225 -3.28 -6.06 -10.67
N SER A 226 -4.48 -6.37 -10.23
CA SER A 226 -4.71 -7.49 -9.33
C SER A 226 -6.02 -8.16 -9.63
N PRO A 227 -6.09 -9.50 -9.57
CA PRO A 227 -7.35 -10.21 -9.60
C PRO A 227 -8.13 -9.96 -8.31
N ALA A 228 -9.41 -10.31 -8.33
CA ALA A 228 -10.30 -10.17 -7.18
C ALA A 228 -11.09 -11.44 -6.90
N SER A 229 -11.64 -11.53 -5.69
CA SER A 229 -12.65 -12.52 -5.33
C SER A 229 -13.82 -11.87 -4.63
N THR A 230 -14.95 -12.59 -4.56
CA THR A 230 -15.97 -12.27 -3.57
C THR A 230 -15.49 -12.66 -2.18
N ILE A 231 -16.03 -12.02 -1.15
CA ILE A 231 -15.75 -12.42 0.25
C ILE A 231 -16.38 -13.79 0.55
N GLY A 232 -17.51 -14.12 -0.10
CA GLY A 232 -18.13 -15.44 -0.01
C GLY A 232 -17.22 -16.55 -0.53
N ASP A 233 -16.67 -16.39 -1.74
CA ASP A 233 -15.73 -17.39 -2.31
C ASP A 233 -14.44 -17.48 -1.51
N LEU A 234 -13.94 -16.38 -0.97
CA LEU A 234 -12.77 -16.37 -0.09
C LEU A 234 -13.05 -17.16 1.20
N ALA A 235 -14.22 -16.95 1.83
CA ALA A 235 -14.61 -17.69 3.02
C ALA A 235 -14.73 -19.20 2.72
N GLN A 236 -15.34 -19.56 1.58
CA GLN A 236 -15.46 -20.95 1.15
C GLN A 236 -14.08 -21.58 0.87
N ALA A 237 -13.18 -20.88 0.20
CA ALA A 237 -11.82 -21.35 -0.06
C ALA A 237 -11.05 -21.63 1.24
N VAL A 238 -11.16 -20.74 2.24
CA VAL A 238 -10.52 -20.97 3.56
C VAL A 238 -11.13 -22.19 4.27
N LYS A 239 -12.47 -22.34 4.26
CA LYS A 239 -13.14 -23.54 4.83
C LYS A 239 -12.62 -24.84 4.20
N GLU A 240 -12.52 -24.87 2.88
CA GLU A 240 -12.06 -26.05 2.14
C GLU A 240 -10.61 -26.39 2.45
N LEU A 241 -9.73 -25.38 2.55
CA LEU A 241 -8.33 -25.60 2.94
C LEU A 241 -8.19 -26.21 4.33
N PHE A 242 -8.98 -25.75 5.28
CA PHE A 242 -8.98 -26.27 6.66
C PHE A 242 -9.84 -27.54 6.83
N LYS A 243 -10.55 -28.00 5.77
CA LYS A 243 -11.43 -29.18 5.77
C LYS A 243 -12.48 -29.13 6.87
N VAL A 244 -13.12 -27.98 7.04
CA VAL A 244 -14.11 -27.72 8.08
C VAL A 244 -15.47 -27.36 7.50
N ASP A 245 -16.52 -27.52 8.30
CA ASP A 245 -17.89 -27.22 7.91
C ASP A 245 -18.55 -26.10 8.74
N ASN A 246 -17.74 -25.12 9.15
CA ASN A 246 -18.24 -23.96 9.89
C ASN A 246 -19.29 -23.19 9.05
N GLU A 247 -20.34 -22.73 9.70
CA GLU A 247 -21.34 -21.85 9.07
C GLU A 247 -20.70 -20.54 8.57
N ILE A 248 -21.15 -20.07 7.41
CA ILE A 248 -20.86 -18.71 6.94
C ILE A 248 -22.03 -17.82 7.33
N LYS A 249 -21.82 -16.94 8.32
CA LYS A 249 -22.86 -16.06 8.87
C LYS A 249 -22.77 -14.66 8.28
N VAL A 250 -23.82 -14.22 7.59
CA VAL A 250 -23.91 -12.83 7.09
C VAL A 250 -24.30 -11.87 8.22
N ILE A 251 -23.47 -10.85 8.47
CA ILE A 251 -23.65 -9.89 9.57
C ILE A 251 -24.05 -8.48 9.11
N GLY A 252 -24.11 -8.22 7.80
CA GLY A 252 -24.41 -6.90 7.23
C GLY A 252 -23.19 -5.99 7.11
N THR A 253 -23.32 -4.95 6.27
CA THR A 253 -22.25 -3.99 5.97
C THR A 253 -21.93 -3.09 7.15
N ARG A 254 -20.65 -2.79 7.37
CA ARG A 254 -20.19 -1.90 8.44
C ARG A 254 -20.12 -0.46 7.95
N HIS A 255 -20.17 0.49 8.88
CA HIS A 255 -19.96 1.91 8.55
C HIS A 255 -18.58 2.13 7.90
N GLY A 256 -18.55 2.88 6.79
CA GLY A 256 -17.31 3.20 6.09
C GLY A 256 -16.70 2.03 5.27
N GLU A 257 -17.44 0.93 5.08
CA GLU A 257 -17.02 -0.22 4.29
C GLU A 257 -17.63 -0.17 2.89
N LYS A 258 -16.80 -0.28 1.84
CA LYS A 258 -17.23 -0.28 0.43
C LYS A 258 -17.67 -1.67 -0.01
N LEU A 259 -18.62 -1.76 -0.93
CA LEU A 259 -19.01 -3.02 -1.57
C LEU A 259 -17.90 -3.57 -2.49
N TYR A 260 -17.12 -2.68 -3.08
CA TYR A 260 -15.96 -3.00 -3.90
C TYR A 260 -14.87 -1.94 -3.73
N GLU A 261 -13.65 -2.24 -4.11
CA GLU A 261 -12.52 -1.32 -4.02
C GLU A 261 -12.12 -0.85 -5.42
N THR A 262 -11.77 0.43 -5.53
CA THR A 262 -11.35 1.07 -6.78
C THR A 262 -9.85 1.35 -6.74
N LEU A 263 -9.13 0.96 -7.78
CA LEU A 263 -7.70 1.25 -7.95
C LEU A 263 -7.45 2.44 -8.86
N LEU A 264 -8.28 2.63 -9.89
CA LEU A 264 -8.25 3.82 -10.77
C LEU A 264 -9.65 4.41 -10.84
N THR A 265 -9.77 5.71 -10.58
CA THR A 265 -11.01 6.44 -10.86
C THR A 265 -11.25 6.53 -12.37
N LYS A 266 -12.45 6.92 -12.79
CA LYS A 266 -12.76 7.12 -14.23
C LYS A 266 -11.79 8.10 -14.88
N GLU A 267 -11.53 9.22 -14.19
CA GLU A 267 -10.64 10.28 -14.66
C GLU A 267 -9.19 9.79 -14.78
N GLU A 268 -8.74 8.95 -13.85
CA GLU A 268 -7.42 8.36 -13.87
C GLU A 268 -7.29 7.28 -14.96
N TYR A 269 -8.34 6.47 -15.15
CA TYR A 269 -8.31 5.37 -16.11
C TYR A 269 -8.18 5.86 -17.56
N VAL A 270 -8.83 6.96 -17.91
CA VAL A 270 -8.73 7.59 -19.24
C VAL A 270 -7.30 8.00 -19.59
N VAL A 271 -6.52 8.47 -18.61
CA VAL A 271 -5.15 8.95 -18.83
C VAL A 271 -4.09 7.90 -18.47
N ALA A 272 -4.50 6.80 -17.85
CA ALA A 272 -3.60 5.74 -17.42
C ALA A 272 -2.94 5.06 -18.62
N LYS A 273 -1.66 4.74 -18.46
CA LYS A 273 -0.90 3.95 -19.43
C LYS A 273 -0.81 2.50 -18.95
N ASP A 274 -1.22 1.58 -19.80
CA ASP A 274 -1.04 0.15 -19.55
C ASP A 274 0.45 -0.23 -19.72
N MET A 275 1.03 -0.82 -18.68
CA MET A 275 2.44 -1.26 -18.63
C MET A 275 2.53 -2.77 -18.33
N GLY A 276 1.58 -3.56 -18.86
CA GLY A 276 1.50 -4.99 -18.61
C GLY A 276 0.84 -5.31 -17.26
N GLY A 277 1.61 -5.75 -16.27
CA GLY A 277 1.11 -6.03 -14.92
C GLY A 277 0.75 -4.79 -14.08
N PHE A 278 0.98 -3.58 -14.63
CA PHE A 278 0.82 -2.32 -13.92
C PHE A 278 0.09 -1.29 -14.77
N TYR A 279 -0.52 -0.31 -14.10
CA TYR A 279 -0.90 0.96 -14.71
C TYR A 279 0.00 2.08 -14.22
N ARG A 280 0.26 3.03 -15.08
CA ARG A 280 0.90 4.30 -14.75
C ARG A 280 -0.12 5.41 -14.92
N VAL A 281 -0.47 6.08 -13.84
CA VAL A 281 -1.29 7.31 -13.85
C VAL A 281 -0.33 8.49 -13.87
N PRO A 282 -0.20 9.22 -14.99
CA PRO A 282 0.71 10.36 -15.09
C PRO A 282 0.19 11.51 -14.24
N ALA A 283 1.11 12.30 -13.68
CA ALA A 283 0.75 13.54 -13.03
C ALA A 283 0.06 14.50 -14.00
N ASP A 284 -0.92 15.24 -13.52
CA ASP A 284 -1.48 16.36 -14.27
C ASP A 284 -0.41 17.43 -14.49
N LYS A 285 -0.04 17.67 -15.74
CA LYS A 285 1.00 18.62 -16.13
C LYS A 285 0.49 20.05 -16.31
N ARG A 286 -0.81 20.28 -16.12
CA ARG A 286 -1.38 21.63 -16.22
C ARG A 286 -0.82 22.54 -15.14
N ASP A 287 -0.56 23.76 -15.51
CA ASP A 287 -0.16 24.83 -14.58
C ASP A 287 -1.38 25.59 -14.02
N LEU A 288 -1.16 26.62 -13.20
CA LEU A 288 -2.19 27.47 -12.65
C LEU A 288 -2.81 28.46 -13.68
N ASN A 289 -2.56 28.27 -14.97
CA ASN A 289 -3.17 29.07 -16.01
C ASN A 289 -4.64 28.66 -16.20
N TYR A 290 -5.52 29.29 -15.44
CA TYR A 290 -6.95 28.97 -15.34
C TYR A 290 -7.72 29.09 -16.66
N ASP A 291 -7.25 29.85 -17.64
CA ASP A 291 -7.95 30.04 -18.92
C ASP A 291 -8.10 28.72 -19.69
N LYS A 292 -7.08 27.86 -19.66
CA LYS A 292 -7.15 26.51 -20.25
C LYS A 292 -7.97 25.53 -19.41
N TYR A 293 -8.07 25.76 -18.11
CA TYR A 293 -8.80 24.86 -17.20
C TYR A 293 -10.33 24.90 -17.44
N PHE A 294 -10.85 26.04 -17.90
CA PHE A 294 -12.30 26.24 -18.10
C PHE A 294 -12.79 26.00 -19.54
N VAL A 295 -11.89 25.85 -20.52
CA VAL A 295 -12.24 25.85 -21.94
C VAL A 295 -12.08 24.49 -22.62
N GLU A 296 -11.27 23.57 -22.09
CA GLU A 296 -11.01 22.26 -22.68
C GLU A 296 -11.41 21.14 -21.72
N GLY A 297 -12.61 20.57 -21.90
CA GLY A 297 -13.05 19.33 -21.26
C GLY A 297 -12.62 18.09 -22.07
N ASP A 298 -12.38 16.98 -21.43
CA ASP A 298 -12.08 15.70 -22.09
C ASP A 298 -13.37 14.93 -22.35
N GLN A 299 -13.75 14.80 -23.62
CA GLN A 299 -14.97 14.09 -24.05
C GLN A 299 -14.93 12.58 -23.83
N LYS A 300 -13.74 12.00 -23.59
CA LYS A 300 -13.56 10.55 -23.34
C LYS A 300 -14.03 10.12 -21.96
N LEU A 301 -14.12 11.04 -21.00
CA LEU A 301 -14.56 10.78 -19.62
C LEU A 301 -15.98 10.19 -19.49
N SER A 302 -16.82 10.37 -20.49
CA SER A 302 -18.23 9.93 -20.45
C SER A 302 -18.45 8.45 -20.81
N SER A 303 -17.47 7.78 -21.42
CA SER A 303 -17.62 6.43 -21.99
C SER A 303 -16.79 5.34 -21.28
N GLU A 304 -15.83 5.71 -20.47
CA GLU A 304 -14.95 4.76 -19.79
C GLU A 304 -15.46 4.43 -18.37
N ASP A 305 -15.18 3.21 -17.92
CA ASP A 305 -15.45 2.76 -16.57
C ASP A 305 -14.19 2.93 -15.68
N GLU A 306 -14.36 2.86 -14.36
CA GLU A 306 -13.27 2.81 -13.41
C GLU A 306 -12.61 1.42 -13.38
N TYR A 307 -11.38 1.28 -12.91
CA TYR A 307 -10.77 -0.02 -12.63
C TYR A 307 -10.97 -0.40 -11.16
N ASN A 308 -11.80 -1.40 -10.93
CA ASN A 308 -12.23 -1.80 -9.59
C ASN A 308 -12.28 -3.33 -9.40
N SER A 309 -12.52 -3.79 -8.17
CA SER A 309 -12.56 -5.21 -7.84
C SER A 309 -13.79 -5.96 -8.37
N HIS A 310 -14.80 -5.27 -8.91
CA HIS A 310 -15.93 -5.89 -9.58
C HIS A 310 -15.65 -6.22 -11.05
N ASN A 311 -14.84 -5.40 -11.75
CA ASN A 311 -14.60 -5.53 -13.19
C ASN A 311 -13.19 -6.03 -13.56
N THR A 312 -12.37 -6.43 -12.58
CA THR A 312 -11.11 -7.12 -12.82
C THR A 312 -11.31 -8.63 -12.97
N GLU A 313 -10.23 -9.36 -13.30
CA GLU A 313 -10.22 -10.83 -13.32
C GLU A 313 -10.76 -11.40 -12.00
N ARG A 314 -11.76 -12.28 -12.10
CA ARG A 314 -12.38 -12.95 -10.96
C ARG A 314 -11.75 -14.33 -10.77
N LEU A 315 -11.19 -14.58 -9.60
CA LEU A 315 -10.63 -15.88 -9.24
C LEU A 315 -11.74 -16.88 -8.85
N SER A 316 -11.60 -18.10 -9.30
CA SER A 316 -12.38 -19.24 -8.80
C SER A 316 -11.91 -19.66 -7.41
N ILE A 317 -12.73 -20.47 -6.70
CA ILE A 317 -12.37 -20.99 -5.36
C ILE A 317 -11.04 -21.74 -5.41
N GLU A 318 -10.79 -22.54 -6.46
CA GLU A 318 -9.54 -23.29 -6.60
C GLU A 318 -8.33 -22.33 -6.74
N GLN A 319 -8.45 -21.32 -7.59
CA GLN A 319 -7.39 -20.30 -7.76
C GLN A 319 -7.15 -19.49 -6.47
N ILE A 320 -8.21 -19.22 -5.70
CA ILE A 320 -8.08 -18.58 -4.38
C ILE A 320 -7.29 -19.49 -3.44
N LYS A 321 -7.60 -20.79 -3.38
CA LYS A 321 -6.85 -21.76 -2.56
C LYS A 321 -5.38 -21.82 -2.96
N GLU A 322 -5.08 -21.87 -4.25
CA GLU A 322 -3.70 -21.85 -4.75
C GLU A 322 -2.95 -20.59 -4.29
N LYS A 323 -3.59 -19.40 -4.42
CA LYS A 323 -3.01 -18.14 -3.94
C LYS A 323 -2.82 -18.11 -2.42
N LEU A 324 -3.78 -18.63 -1.66
CA LEU A 324 -3.68 -18.72 -0.19
C LEU A 324 -2.52 -19.62 0.24
N LEU A 325 -2.30 -20.75 -0.43
CA LEU A 325 -1.20 -21.67 -0.16
C LEU A 325 0.19 -21.10 -0.49
N GLN A 326 0.29 -20.05 -1.27
CA GLN A 326 1.56 -19.33 -1.48
C GLN A 326 1.98 -18.49 -0.26
N LEU A 327 1.04 -18.18 0.65
CA LEU A 327 1.31 -17.35 1.83
C LEU A 327 1.89 -18.20 2.97
N ASP A 328 3.09 -17.82 3.45
CA ASP A 328 3.74 -18.48 4.60
C ASP A 328 2.79 -18.57 5.79
N TYR A 329 2.11 -17.47 6.11
CA TYR A 329 1.13 -17.41 7.21
C TYR A 329 0.06 -18.51 7.10
N VAL A 330 -0.52 -18.72 5.93
CA VAL A 330 -1.59 -19.72 5.74
C VAL A 330 -1.02 -21.13 5.88
N ARG A 331 0.16 -21.40 5.31
CA ARG A 331 0.83 -22.70 5.45
C ARG A 331 1.13 -23.05 6.91
N GLU A 332 1.70 -22.10 7.66
CA GLU A 332 1.99 -22.26 9.10
C GLU A 332 0.71 -22.55 9.90
N GLN A 333 -0.40 -21.87 9.56
CA GLN A 333 -1.68 -22.09 10.23
C GLN A 333 -2.25 -23.48 9.92
N LEU A 334 -2.14 -23.98 8.69
CA LEU A 334 -2.56 -25.31 8.28
C LEU A 334 -1.71 -26.40 8.96
N GLU A 335 -0.38 -26.26 8.95
CA GLU A 335 0.53 -27.20 9.65
C GLU A 335 0.24 -27.31 11.14
N SER A 336 -0.18 -26.21 11.76
CA SER A 336 -0.58 -26.18 13.17
C SER A 336 -1.98 -26.75 13.42
N TRP A 337 -2.82 -26.78 12.38
CA TRP A 337 -4.19 -27.31 12.43
C TRP A 337 -4.23 -28.83 12.30
N ASP A 338 -3.39 -29.39 11.45
CA ASP A 338 -3.30 -30.84 11.19
C ASP A 338 -2.62 -31.61 12.34
N ARG A 339 -2.14 -30.93 13.40
CA ARG A 339 -1.56 -31.52 14.62
C ARG A 339 -2.59 -31.65 15.75
#